data_1d213f6a3a491f8f2ecb2dcfb7257b30
#
_entry.id   1d213f6a3a491f8f2ecb2dcfb7257b30
#
_cell.length_a   1.000
_cell.length_b   1.000
_cell.length_c   1.000
_cell.angle_alpha   90.00
_cell.angle_beta   90.00
_cell.angle_gamma   90.00
#
_symmetry.space_group_name_H-M   'P 1'
#
loop_
_entity.id
_entity.type
_entity.pdbx_description
1 polymer ?
#
loop_
_entity_poly.entity_id
_entity_poly.type
_entity_poly.pdbx_seq_one_letter_code
_entity_poly.pdbx_strand_id
1 'polypeptide(L)'
;MAPHGYAFRAMTAADLPLIRDWLAQPHVAAWWGDPGEQYALINDDLGHPAMKQFIVTADDLSFAYLQCYDPAAWPEGGLGTQPAGTRGIDQFIGDPTMVERGHGSAFIRAFVDRLLNNGAPRAVTDPDSNNARAIRAYEKAGFQRQRLVDTCNGPALLMVRDA
;
A
#
# COMPACT_ATOMS: atom_id res chain seq x y z
N MET A 1 13.84 -18.83 1.49
CA MET A 1 12.70 -19.38 2.22
C MET A 1 11.79 -18.24 2.63
N ALA A 2 10.50 -18.37 2.35
CA ALA A 2 9.55 -17.35 2.77
C ALA A 2 9.51 -17.28 4.31
N PRO A 3 9.36 -16.09 4.92
CA PRO A 3 9.19 -16.00 6.36
C PRO A 3 7.94 -16.75 6.80
N HIS A 4 7.93 -17.25 8.03
CA HIS A 4 6.81 -17.99 8.60
C HIS A 4 5.54 -17.16 8.74
N GLY A 5 5.60 -15.86 8.48
CA GLY A 5 4.45 -14.98 8.45
C GLY A 5 4.86 -13.51 8.47
N TYR A 6 3.90 -12.68 8.12
CA TYR A 6 4.03 -11.24 8.22
C TYR A 6 3.17 -10.73 9.35
N ALA A 7 3.67 -9.75 10.10
CA ALA A 7 2.87 -9.02 11.06
C ALA A 7 2.64 -7.59 10.58
N PHE A 8 1.47 -7.07 10.89
CA PHE A 8 1.05 -5.71 10.53
C PHE A 8 0.82 -4.94 11.82
N ARG A 9 1.86 -4.26 12.27
CA ARG A 9 1.82 -3.49 13.51
C ARG A 9 1.27 -2.10 13.22
N ALA A 10 0.33 -1.63 14.04
CA ALA A 10 -0.16 -0.26 13.91
C ALA A 10 0.99 0.74 14.04
N MET A 11 1.10 1.65 13.05
CA MET A 11 2.10 2.71 13.08
C MET A 11 1.76 3.73 14.15
N THR A 12 2.77 4.26 14.82
CA THR A 12 2.65 5.37 15.76
C THR A 12 3.60 6.51 15.37
N ALA A 13 3.50 7.63 16.04
CA ALA A 13 4.41 8.75 15.82
C ALA A 13 5.89 8.37 16.04
N ALA A 14 6.16 7.38 16.87
CA ALA A 14 7.51 6.87 17.10
C ALA A 14 8.14 6.23 15.85
N ASP A 15 7.33 5.84 14.88
CA ASP A 15 7.79 5.24 13.62
C ASP A 15 8.11 6.29 12.55
N LEU A 16 7.77 7.55 12.74
CA LEU A 16 7.97 8.59 11.74
C LEU A 16 9.43 8.75 11.29
N PRO A 17 10.45 8.68 12.18
CA PRO A 17 11.84 8.70 11.73
C PRO A 17 12.18 7.57 10.76
N LEU A 18 11.67 6.36 11.00
CA LEU A 18 11.86 5.21 10.12
C LEU A 18 11.19 5.46 8.75
N ILE A 19 9.97 5.97 8.76
CA ILE A 19 9.24 6.34 7.53
C ILE A 19 10.03 7.37 6.72
N ARG A 20 10.59 8.38 7.38
CA ARG A 20 11.41 9.41 6.72
C ARG A 20 12.60 8.78 6.01
N ASP A 21 13.32 7.88 6.70
CA ASP A 21 14.49 7.21 6.13
C ASP A 21 14.10 6.34 4.93
N TRP A 22 12.99 5.62 5.03
CA TRP A 22 12.50 4.78 3.94
C TRP A 22 12.06 5.58 2.72
N LEU A 23 11.33 6.68 2.93
CA LEU A 23 10.90 7.54 1.82
C LEU A 23 12.05 8.15 1.04
N ALA A 24 13.20 8.35 1.70
CA ALA A 24 14.41 8.88 1.08
C ALA A 24 15.18 7.82 0.27
N GLN A 25 14.83 6.53 0.39
CA GLN A 25 15.47 5.48 -0.41
C GLN A 25 15.15 5.68 -1.89
N PRO A 26 16.15 5.59 -2.80
CA PRO A 26 15.92 5.84 -4.23
C PRO A 26 14.84 4.96 -4.84
N HIS A 27 14.76 3.70 -4.44
CA HIS A 27 13.76 2.77 -4.97
C HIS A 27 12.34 3.09 -4.51
N VAL A 28 12.18 3.81 -3.40
CA VAL A 28 10.87 4.30 -2.92
C VAL A 28 10.55 5.63 -3.59
N ALA A 29 11.47 6.58 -3.55
CA ALA A 29 11.26 7.92 -4.11
C ALA A 29 10.94 7.90 -5.62
N ALA A 30 11.49 6.92 -6.34
CA ALA A 30 11.25 6.75 -7.78
C ALA A 30 9.75 6.62 -8.12
N TRP A 31 8.95 6.04 -7.21
CA TRP A 31 7.53 5.79 -7.45
C TRP A 31 6.61 6.58 -6.53
N TRP A 32 7.03 6.88 -5.33
CA TRP A 32 6.22 7.63 -4.36
C TRP A 32 6.37 9.14 -4.50
N GLY A 33 7.46 9.61 -5.11
CA GLY A 33 7.70 11.03 -5.36
C GLY A 33 8.51 11.70 -4.26
N ASP A 34 8.33 13.00 -4.10
CA ASP A 34 9.13 13.80 -3.17
C ASP A 34 9.05 13.28 -1.74
N PRO A 35 10.17 12.89 -1.12
CA PRO A 35 10.15 12.33 0.23
C PRO A 35 9.53 13.24 1.28
N GLY A 36 9.79 14.54 1.21
CA GLY A 36 9.24 15.51 2.16
C GLY A 36 7.74 15.66 2.05
N GLU A 37 7.20 15.70 0.85
CA GLU A 37 5.76 15.78 0.60
C GLU A 37 5.06 14.51 1.08
N GLN A 38 5.62 13.35 0.76
CA GLN A 38 5.05 12.06 1.19
C GLN A 38 5.10 11.89 2.69
N TYR A 39 6.19 12.31 3.32
CA TYR A 39 6.30 12.31 4.78
C TYR A 39 5.20 13.15 5.42
N ALA A 40 4.96 14.35 4.91
CA ALA A 40 3.91 15.24 5.42
C ALA A 40 2.52 14.60 5.31
N LEU A 41 2.22 13.98 4.16
CA LEU A 41 0.94 13.29 3.95
C LEU A 41 0.76 12.13 4.93
N ILE A 42 1.77 11.29 5.09
CA ILE A 42 1.70 10.14 6.02
C ILE A 42 1.53 10.63 7.46
N ASN A 43 2.24 11.67 7.84
CA ASN A 43 2.11 12.27 9.17
C ASN A 43 0.72 12.87 9.41
N ASP A 44 0.18 13.59 8.42
CA ASP A 44 -1.14 14.20 8.51
C ASP A 44 -2.26 13.14 8.62
N ASP A 45 -2.07 11.99 7.98
CA ASP A 45 -3.04 10.90 8.00
C ASP A 45 -2.97 10.06 9.28
N LEU A 46 -1.94 10.25 10.09
CA LEU A 46 -1.80 9.51 11.35
C LEU A 46 -2.96 9.86 12.29
N GLY A 47 -3.74 8.85 12.66
CA GLY A 47 -4.94 9.04 13.48
C GLY A 47 -6.20 9.45 12.72
N HIS A 48 -6.13 9.59 11.39
CA HIS A 48 -7.32 9.88 10.59
C HIS A 48 -8.30 8.70 10.65
N PRO A 49 -9.61 8.93 10.88
CA PRO A 49 -10.56 7.84 11.07
C PRO A 49 -10.76 6.93 9.85
N ALA A 50 -10.51 7.42 8.65
CA ALA A 50 -10.65 6.64 7.42
C ALA A 50 -9.33 6.07 6.89
N MET A 51 -8.23 6.22 7.64
CA MET A 51 -6.91 5.73 7.27
C MET A 51 -6.32 4.89 8.40
N LYS A 52 -5.81 3.70 8.05
CA LYS A 52 -5.03 2.86 8.96
C LYS A 52 -3.65 2.66 8.37
N GLN A 53 -2.63 2.85 9.19
CA GLN A 53 -1.23 2.79 8.78
C GLN A 53 -0.51 1.71 9.58
N PHE A 54 0.33 0.93 8.89
CA PHE A 54 0.98 -0.23 9.47
C PHE A 54 2.46 -0.27 9.11
N ILE A 55 3.26 -0.76 10.05
CA ILE A 55 4.61 -1.23 9.77
C ILE A 55 4.54 -2.74 9.55
N VAL A 56 5.06 -3.21 8.43
CA VAL A 56 5.09 -4.63 8.09
C VAL A 56 6.39 -5.23 8.60
N THR A 57 6.28 -6.32 9.34
CA THR A 57 7.44 -7.06 9.85
C THR A 57 7.44 -8.49 9.33
N ALA A 58 8.65 -9.02 9.15
CA ALA A 58 8.91 -10.42 8.87
C ALA A 58 10.01 -10.88 9.82
N ASP A 59 9.74 -11.91 10.62
CA ASP A 59 10.70 -12.43 11.62
C ASP A 59 11.29 -11.31 12.51
N ASP A 60 10.43 -10.42 13.00
CA ASP A 60 10.75 -9.25 13.83
C ASP A 60 11.52 -8.13 13.11
N LEU A 61 11.80 -8.25 11.82
CA LEU A 61 12.42 -7.19 11.03
C LEU A 61 11.34 -6.30 10.44
N SER A 62 11.33 -5.01 10.83
CA SER A 62 10.50 -4.00 10.19
C SER A 62 11.09 -3.66 8.82
N PHE A 63 10.33 -3.82 7.74
CA PHE A 63 10.88 -3.63 6.40
C PHE A 63 9.98 -2.91 5.41
N ALA A 64 8.69 -2.75 5.70
CA ALA A 64 7.74 -2.16 4.76
C ALA A 64 6.67 -1.33 5.47
N TYR A 65 6.04 -0.47 4.70
CA TYR A 65 4.91 0.36 5.11
C TYR A 65 3.68 -0.05 4.28
N LEU A 66 2.53 -0.11 4.93
CA LEU A 66 1.25 -0.35 4.27
C LEU A 66 0.20 0.58 4.87
N GLN A 67 -0.58 1.22 4.01
CA GLN A 67 -1.75 1.97 4.43
C GLN A 67 -3.01 1.40 3.83
N CYS A 68 -4.09 1.45 4.60
CA CYS A 68 -5.41 0.96 4.22
C CYS A 68 -6.44 2.04 4.52
N TYR A 69 -7.25 2.39 3.52
CA TYR A 69 -8.16 3.52 3.64
C TYR A 69 -9.52 3.22 3.02
N ASP A 70 -10.51 4.02 3.42
CA ASP A 70 -11.83 4.04 2.80
C ASP A 70 -11.79 5.03 1.63
N PRO A 71 -11.88 4.58 0.37
CA PRO A 71 -11.81 5.47 -0.79
C PRO A 71 -12.90 6.54 -0.81
N ALA A 72 -14.04 6.30 -0.16
CA ALA A 72 -15.12 7.27 -0.08
C ALA A 72 -14.73 8.56 0.65
N ALA A 73 -13.71 8.51 1.52
CA ALA A 73 -13.18 9.69 2.20
C ALA A 73 -12.35 10.59 1.30
N TRP A 74 -11.89 10.08 0.15
CA TRP A 74 -11.10 10.83 -0.83
C TRP A 74 -11.70 10.67 -2.23
N PRO A 75 -12.90 11.22 -2.49
CA PRO A 75 -13.59 11.03 -3.77
C PRO A 75 -12.83 11.58 -4.97
N GLU A 76 -11.95 12.56 -4.76
CA GLU A 76 -11.09 13.15 -5.78
C GLU A 76 -9.88 12.28 -6.15
N GLY A 77 -9.72 11.13 -5.53
CA GLY A 77 -8.56 10.24 -5.73
C GLY A 77 -8.52 9.54 -7.10
N GLY A 78 -9.56 9.66 -7.92
CA GLY A 78 -9.57 9.10 -9.28
C GLY A 78 -10.04 7.66 -9.38
N LEU A 79 -10.38 7.00 -8.28
CA LEU A 79 -10.80 5.58 -8.30
C LEU A 79 -12.24 5.38 -8.77
N GLY A 80 -13.02 6.46 -8.87
CA GLY A 80 -14.44 6.39 -9.21
C GLY A 80 -15.28 5.80 -8.08
N THR A 81 -16.55 5.50 -8.39
CA THR A 81 -17.47 4.92 -7.43
C THR A 81 -17.12 3.46 -7.18
N GLN A 82 -16.99 3.09 -5.92
CA GLN A 82 -16.70 1.73 -5.48
C GLN A 82 -17.83 1.20 -4.58
N PRO A 83 -18.03 -0.12 -4.48
CA PRO A 83 -18.98 -0.68 -3.54
C PRO A 83 -18.74 -0.18 -2.11
N ALA A 84 -19.82 0.03 -1.34
CA ALA A 84 -19.69 0.42 0.06
C ALA A 84 -18.87 -0.62 0.82
N GLY A 85 -17.94 -0.17 1.65
CA GLY A 85 -17.04 -1.06 2.39
C GLY A 85 -15.76 -1.44 1.66
N THR A 86 -15.58 -0.98 0.41
CA THR A 86 -14.31 -1.14 -0.32
C THR A 86 -13.15 -0.53 0.47
N ARG A 87 -12.00 -1.18 0.44
CA ARG A 87 -10.77 -0.68 1.06
C ARG A 87 -9.68 -0.49 0.01
N GLY A 88 -9.04 0.67 0.04
CA GLY A 88 -7.86 0.95 -0.77
C GLY A 88 -6.60 0.60 0.00
N ILE A 89 -5.56 0.17 -0.71
CA ILE A 89 -4.24 -0.06 -0.12
C ILE A 89 -3.15 0.57 -0.96
N ASP A 90 -2.14 1.08 -0.27
CA ASP A 90 -0.86 1.48 -0.85
C ASP A 90 0.25 0.94 0.04
N GLN A 91 1.39 0.65 -0.53
CA GLN A 91 2.51 0.08 0.21
C GLN A 91 3.85 0.40 -0.45
N PHE A 92 4.91 0.33 0.33
CA PHE A 92 6.27 0.25 -0.19
C PHE A 92 7.15 -0.60 0.72
N ILE A 93 8.16 -1.25 0.14
CA ILE A 93 9.22 -1.91 0.90
C ILE A 93 10.32 -0.86 1.11
N GLY A 94 10.55 -0.48 2.36
CA GLY A 94 11.55 0.54 2.70
C GLY A 94 12.96 0.00 2.77
N ASP A 95 13.12 -1.22 3.27
CA ASP A 95 14.44 -1.87 3.38
C ASP A 95 14.90 -2.36 2.00
N PRO A 96 15.98 -1.79 1.44
CA PRO A 96 16.44 -2.15 0.10
C PRO A 96 16.90 -3.62 -0.02
N THR A 97 17.26 -4.25 1.09
CA THR A 97 17.68 -5.67 1.09
C THR A 97 16.52 -6.64 0.92
N MET A 98 15.29 -6.16 1.12
CA MET A 98 14.06 -6.97 1.05
C MET A 98 13.32 -6.84 -0.28
N VAL A 99 13.80 -5.99 -1.18
CA VAL A 99 13.18 -5.76 -2.50
C VAL A 99 13.49 -6.93 -3.43
N GLU A 100 12.55 -7.26 -4.32
CA GLU A 100 12.70 -8.29 -5.37
C GLU A 100 12.90 -9.71 -4.83
N ARG A 101 12.38 -9.98 -3.64
CA ARG A 101 12.45 -11.32 -3.01
C ARG A 101 11.08 -11.97 -2.82
N GLY A 102 10.03 -11.43 -3.44
CA GLY A 102 8.67 -11.95 -3.33
C GLY A 102 7.92 -11.52 -2.07
N HIS A 103 8.51 -10.69 -1.21
CA HIS A 103 7.84 -10.23 0.01
C HIS A 103 6.62 -9.37 -0.28
N GLY A 104 6.69 -8.49 -1.29
CA GLY A 104 5.59 -7.58 -1.62
C GLY A 104 4.30 -8.32 -1.93
N SER A 105 4.32 -9.23 -2.89
CA SER A 105 3.14 -10.00 -3.25
C SER A 105 2.63 -10.84 -2.08
N ALA A 106 3.53 -11.38 -1.27
CA ALA A 106 3.17 -12.24 -0.15
C ALA A 106 2.49 -11.47 0.98
N PHE A 107 3.03 -10.32 1.42
CA PHE A 107 2.37 -9.59 2.50
C PHE A 107 1.10 -8.86 2.02
N ILE A 108 1.06 -8.39 0.77
CA ILE A 108 -0.16 -7.81 0.20
C ILE A 108 -1.27 -8.86 0.22
N ARG A 109 -1.00 -10.07 -0.25
CA ARG A 109 -1.98 -11.17 -0.22
C ARG A 109 -2.46 -11.44 1.20
N ALA A 110 -1.55 -11.57 2.15
CA ALA A 110 -1.90 -11.86 3.54
C ALA A 110 -2.78 -10.77 4.14
N PHE A 111 -2.47 -9.50 3.88
CA PHE A 111 -3.25 -8.38 4.38
C PHE A 111 -4.65 -8.34 3.74
N VAL A 112 -4.71 -8.47 2.43
CA VAL A 112 -5.99 -8.42 1.69
C VAL A 112 -6.88 -9.61 2.03
N ASP A 113 -6.31 -10.80 2.22
CA ASP A 113 -7.08 -11.95 2.69
C ASP A 113 -7.81 -11.61 4.01
N ARG A 114 -7.14 -10.91 4.93
CA ARG A 114 -7.78 -10.47 6.19
C ARG A 114 -8.90 -9.46 5.95
N LEU A 115 -8.68 -8.48 5.06
CA LEU A 115 -9.71 -7.50 4.73
C LEU A 115 -10.98 -8.16 4.21
N LEU A 116 -10.84 -9.05 3.25
CA LEU A 116 -11.96 -9.73 2.62
C LEU A 116 -12.65 -10.70 3.59
N ASN A 117 -11.87 -11.43 4.39
CA ASN A 117 -12.42 -12.33 5.41
C ASN A 117 -13.15 -11.57 6.53
N ASN A 118 -12.81 -10.31 6.76
CA ASN A 118 -13.46 -9.47 7.76
C ASN A 118 -14.63 -8.65 7.20
N GLY A 119 -15.05 -8.93 5.96
CA GLY A 119 -16.29 -8.39 5.41
C GLY A 119 -16.14 -7.30 4.35
N ALA A 120 -14.92 -6.87 4.01
CA ALA A 120 -14.75 -5.96 2.89
C ALA A 120 -15.17 -6.66 1.59
N PRO A 121 -16.03 -6.04 0.75
CA PRO A 121 -16.45 -6.67 -0.51
C PRO A 121 -15.38 -6.62 -1.57
N ARG A 122 -14.45 -5.66 -1.46
CA ARG A 122 -13.42 -5.39 -2.47
C ARG A 122 -12.22 -4.69 -1.86
N ALA A 123 -11.03 -5.04 -2.34
CA ALA A 123 -9.83 -4.26 -2.15
C ALA A 123 -9.42 -3.63 -3.48
N VAL A 124 -8.97 -2.38 -3.45
CA VAL A 124 -8.50 -1.64 -4.64
C VAL A 124 -7.10 -1.11 -4.40
N THR A 125 -6.38 -0.91 -5.49
CA THR A 125 -5.07 -0.25 -5.49
C THR A 125 -4.87 0.41 -6.85
N ASP A 126 -3.96 1.39 -6.92
CA ASP A 126 -3.73 2.16 -8.15
C ASP A 126 -2.25 2.49 -8.35
N PRO A 127 -1.41 1.46 -8.60
CA PRO A 127 0.00 1.71 -8.87
C PRO A 127 0.17 2.57 -10.12
N ASP A 128 1.27 3.34 -10.15
CA ASP A 128 1.67 4.06 -11.36
C ASP A 128 1.66 3.10 -12.56
N SER A 129 1.08 3.55 -13.68
CA SER A 129 0.90 2.69 -14.86
C SER A 129 2.22 2.16 -15.45
N ASN A 130 3.34 2.81 -15.13
CA ASN A 130 4.68 2.41 -15.56
C ASN A 130 5.40 1.53 -14.54
N ASN A 131 4.82 1.34 -13.36
CA ASN A 131 5.46 0.54 -12.30
C ASN A 131 5.14 -0.96 -12.48
N ALA A 132 5.81 -1.58 -13.45
CA ALA A 132 5.57 -2.99 -13.80
C ALA A 132 5.81 -3.93 -12.62
N ARG A 133 6.78 -3.63 -11.75
CA ARG A 133 7.06 -4.46 -10.56
C ARG A 133 5.89 -4.46 -9.59
N ALA A 134 5.35 -3.30 -9.27
CA ALA A 134 4.20 -3.20 -8.38
C ALA A 134 2.97 -3.87 -8.98
N ILE A 135 2.70 -3.65 -10.26
CA ILE A 135 1.58 -4.28 -10.96
C ILE A 135 1.68 -5.80 -10.87
N ARG A 136 2.85 -6.38 -11.13
CA ARG A 136 3.06 -7.83 -11.01
C ARG A 136 2.87 -8.32 -9.58
N ALA A 137 3.33 -7.57 -8.58
CA ALA A 137 3.14 -7.94 -7.19
C ALA A 137 1.66 -7.98 -6.80
N TYR A 138 0.88 -6.99 -7.23
CA TYR A 138 -0.55 -6.98 -7.00
C TYR A 138 -1.26 -8.12 -7.75
N GLU A 139 -0.88 -8.39 -8.99
CA GLU A 139 -1.44 -9.54 -9.73
C GLU A 139 -1.17 -10.86 -9.01
N LYS A 140 0.04 -11.07 -8.52
CA LYS A 140 0.40 -12.26 -7.72
C LYS A 140 -0.38 -12.33 -6.41
N ALA A 141 -0.78 -11.19 -5.86
CA ALA A 141 -1.61 -11.13 -4.67
C ALA A 141 -3.10 -11.31 -4.96
N GLY A 142 -3.49 -11.53 -6.22
CA GLY A 142 -4.86 -11.83 -6.62
C GLY A 142 -5.64 -10.66 -7.20
N PHE A 143 -5.02 -9.50 -7.37
CA PHE A 143 -5.66 -8.36 -8.00
C PHE A 143 -5.74 -8.53 -9.51
N GLN A 144 -6.81 -8.00 -10.11
CA GLN A 144 -7.02 -7.96 -11.56
C GLN A 144 -6.94 -6.51 -12.04
N ARG A 145 -6.34 -6.31 -13.21
CA ARG A 145 -6.33 -5.01 -13.89
C ARG A 145 -7.77 -4.64 -14.27
N GLN A 146 -8.16 -3.41 -14.00
CA GLN A 146 -9.49 -2.95 -14.35
C GLN A 146 -9.46 -1.87 -15.43
N ARG A 147 -8.80 -0.74 -15.17
CA ARG A 147 -8.69 0.36 -16.14
C ARG A 147 -7.60 1.34 -15.75
N LEU A 148 -7.15 2.14 -16.72
CA LEU A 148 -6.31 3.30 -16.43
C LEU A 148 -7.15 4.43 -15.84
N VAL A 149 -6.60 5.12 -14.85
CA VAL A 149 -7.22 6.28 -14.21
C VAL A 149 -6.23 7.42 -14.17
N ASP A 150 -6.74 8.64 -14.21
CA ASP A 150 -5.92 9.83 -14.02
C ASP A 150 -5.95 10.24 -12.54
N THR A 151 -4.79 10.37 -11.95
CA THR A 151 -4.64 10.84 -10.57
C THR A 151 -3.85 12.14 -10.55
N CYS A 152 -3.83 12.81 -9.41
CA CYS A 152 -3.01 14.02 -9.24
C CYS A 152 -1.50 13.74 -9.44
N ASN A 153 -1.08 12.48 -9.37
CA ASN A 153 0.31 12.06 -9.57
C ASN A 153 0.56 11.46 -10.97
N GLY A 154 -0.41 11.58 -11.89
CA GLY A 154 -0.33 11.05 -13.25
C GLY A 154 -1.14 9.78 -13.45
N PRO A 155 -0.93 9.09 -14.61
CA PRO A 155 -1.68 7.89 -14.94
C PRO A 155 -1.38 6.73 -13.99
N ALA A 156 -2.42 6.07 -13.51
CA ALA A 156 -2.32 4.90 -12.67
C ALA A 156 -3.19 3.77 -13.22
N LEU A 157 -2.89 2.54 -12.83
CA LEU A 157 -3.68 1.37 -13.19
C LEU A 157 -4.55 0.97 -12.00
N LEU A 158 -5.86 1.15 -12.14
CA LEU A 158 -6.79 0.66 -11.12
C LEU A 158 -6.82 -0.87 -11.17
N MET A 159 -6.55 -1.49 -10.04
CA MET A 159 -6.58 -2.93 -9.87
C MET A 159 -7.51 -3.27 -8.70
N VAL A 160 -8.23 -4.38 -8.83
CA VAL A 160 -9.23 -4.78 -7.86
C VAL A 160 -9.11 -6.26 -7.50
N ARG A 161 -9.45 -6.58 -6.26
CA ARG A 161 -9.63 -7.94 -5.80
C ARG A 161 -10.94 -8.02 -5.03
N ASP A 162 -11.88 -8.81 -5.55
CA ASP A 162 -13.20 -9.01 -4.94
C ASP A 162 -13.18 -10.17 -3.93
N ALA A 163 -14.06 -10.07 -2.96
CA ALA A 163 -14.26 -11.13 -2.00
C ALA A 163 -14.81 -12.42 -2.64
#